data_8d752f64610531897460d0efdbb825a3
#
_entry.id   8d752f64610531897460d0efdbb825a3
#
_cell.length_a   1.000
_cell.length_b   1.000
_cell.length_c   1.000
_cell.angle_alpha   90.00
_cell.angle_beta   90.00
_cell.angle_gamma   90.00
#
_symmetry.space_group_name_H-M   'P 1'
#
loop_
_entity.id
_entity.type
_entity.pdbx_description
1 polymer ?
#
loop_
_entity_poly.entity_id
_entity_poly.type
_entity_poly.pdbx_seq_one_letter_code
_entity_poly.pdbx_strand_id
1 'polypeptide(L)'
;MTEITGSTAPTAPPTDSAPATASVPEWEQRFRAPRVSLPDWAEDAPDRALFVSNATGTYELYAWDRATGKQRQVTDRPNGTTDGVLTPDGESIWWFSDTDGDEFGVWMRQPFHGGEGEEAVDEPAAPGLGASYPAGLAIGRDGTAVVGRSTDEDGTTIHVVRPGAAPVEIYRHRESAGVGDLSYDGTLIALEHTEHGDAMHSALRVVRPDGSTVAELDDTEGGTKELGLSVLGFAPVPGDTRLLVGHQRRGRWEPMIWDPMTGTETGLAIDLPGDVGAEWYPDASALLIVHGFEARSDLWRYEPGAGSAPVRVDTPAGSVSGATARPDGTVEYLWSSAAQPPVIRSTSGAVVLDPPGSKAPASVPVEDVWVDGPGGRVHALVQRPAAPAEGPFPTVFEIHGGPTWHDSDAFASGPAAWVDHGYAVVRVNYRGSTGYGRAWTDALKHRVGLIELEDIAAVREWAVKSGLADPEKLVLAGGSWGGYLTLLGLGTQPDDWALGLAAVPVADYVTAYHDEMEDLKAMDRTLLGGTPEEVPERFVASSPLTYVDAVRAPVYISAGVNDPRCPIRQVENYVDRLKGRAAVHEVYRYDAGHGSLVVEERIKQFRLELDFARRHLAPGNALASSSLSGE
;
A
#
# COMPACT_ATOMS: atom_id res chain seq x y z
N MET A 1 75.16 46.84 36.10
CA MET A 1 75.47 45.82 35.12
C MET A 1 74.78 44.58 35.50
N THR A 2 73.70 44.27 34.90
CA THR A 2 73.10 42.96 34.76
C THR A 2 71.84 43.08 33.96
N GLU A 3 71.88 42.69 32.70
CA GLU A 3 70.72 42.60 31.78
C GLU A 3 69.84 41.42 32.19
N ILE A 4 68.55 41.63 32.19
CA ILE A 4 67.52 40.57 32.28
C ILE A 4 66.73 40.60 30.97
N THR A 5 66.94 39.60 30.12
CA THR A 5 66.16 39.35 28.93
C THR A 5 64.93 38.52 29.29
N GLY A 6 63.75 39.12 29.15
CA GLY A 6 62.48 38.41 29.26
C GLY A 6 62.00 37.92 27.89
N SER A 7 61.93 36.59 27.73
CA SER A 7 61.33 35.95 26.57
C SER A 7 59.83 35.75 26.83
N THR A 8 58.96 36.39 26.06
CA THR A 8 57.54 36.10 26.00
C THR A 8 57.25 35.07 24.91
N ALA A 9 56.75 33.89 25.31
CA ALA A 9 56.25 32.90 24.38
C ALA A 9 54.90 33.36 23.75
N PRO A 10 54.62 33.03 22.49
CA PRO A 10 53.38 33.39 21.85
C PRO A 10 52.26 32.49 22.34
N THR A 11 51.13 33.09 22.79
CA THR A 11 49.89 32.41 23.07
C THR A 11 49.28 31.88 21.78
N ALA A 12 48.97 30.57 21.77
CA ALA A 12 48.24 29.91 20.69
C ALA A 12 46.84 30.50 20.55
N PRO A 13 46.31 30.65 19.33
CA PRO A 13 44.94 31.11 19.13
C PRO A 13 43.94 30.05 19.62
N PRO A 14 42.70 30.45 20.06
CA PRO A 14 41.66 29.52 20.49
C PRO A 14 41.27 28.62 19.30
N THR A 15 41.28 27.32 19.54
CA THR A 15 40.74 26.35 18.62
C THR A 15 39.24 26.60 18.43
N ASP A 16 38.84 27.06 17.25
CA ASP A 16 37.44 27.04 16.81
C ASP A 16 36.94 25.62 16.94
N SER A 17 36.08 25.38 17.94
CA SER A 17 35.29 24.16 18.00
C SER A 17 34.32 24.21 16.82
N ALA A 18 34.46 23.30 15.88
CA ALA A 18 33.49 23.07 14.83
C ALA A 18 32.09 22.98 15.46
N PRO A 19 31.06 23.60 14.87
CA PRO A 19 29.72 23.50 15.40
C PRO A 19 29.34 22.03 15.48
N ALA A 20 28.90 21.58 16.66
CA ALA A 20 28.35 20.25 16.82
C ALA A 20 27.25 20.05 15.77
N THR A 21 27.40 19.07 14.90
CA THR A 21 26.38 18.69 13.94
C THR A 21 25.13 18.38 14.75
N ALA A 22 24.06 19.18 14.57
CA ALA A 22 22.79 18.96 15.24
C ALA A 22 22.36 17.52 14.95
N SER A 23 22.02 16.77 16.00
CA SER A 23 21.54 15.39 15.83
C SER A 23 20.23 15.40 15.02
N VAL A 24 20.12 14.49 14.05
CA VAL A 24 18.89 14.32 13.26
C VAL A 24 17.72 14.05 14.23
N PRO A 25 16.59 14.78 14.15
CA PRO A 25 15.43 14.56 15.02
C PRO A 25 14.91 13.11 14.92
N GLU A 26 14.33 12.57 16.01
CA GLU A 26 13.83 11.18 16.02
C GLU A 26 12.80 10.90 14.92
N TRP A 27 11.89 11.84 14.69
CA TRP A 27 10.89 11.69 13.64
C TRP A 27 11.53 11.53 12.25
N GLU A 28 12.59 12.29 11.92
CA GLU A 28 13.34 12.11 10.66
C GLU A 28 14.09 10.79 10.63
N GLN A 29 14.67 10.35 11.77
CA GLN A 29 15.35 9.06 11.86
C GLN A 29 14.41 7.91 11.50
N ARG A 30 13.09 8.00 11.80
CA ARG A 30 12.11 6.98 11.44
C ARG A 30 11.88 6.87 9.94
N PHE A 31 12.00 7.96 9.19
CA PHE A 31 11.95 7.93 7.72
C PHE A 31 13.26 7.45 7.11
N ARG A 32 14.42 7.87 7.68
CA ARG A 32 15.75 7.55 7.17
C ARG A 32 16.22 6.14 7.48
N ALA A 33 15.66 5.52 8.50
CA ALA A 33 16.07 4.19 8.91
C ALA A 33 15.95 3.20 7.74
N PRO A 34 17.02 2.41 7.48
CA PRO A 34 16.98 1.39 6.45
C PRO A 34 15.85 0.39 6.73
N ARG A 35 15.07 0.11 5.70
CA ARG A 35 13.97 -0.85 5.70
C ARG A 35 14.21 -1.89 4.64
N VAL A 36 13.70 -3.07 4.90
CA VAL A 36 13.72 -4.19 3.96
C VAL A 36 12.33 -4.82 3.90
N SER A 37 11.91 -5.24 2.71
CA SER A 37 10.76 -6.13 2.56
C SER A 37 11.13 -7.54 3.04
N LEU A 38 10.12 -8.40 3.26
CA LEU A 38 10.38 -9.83 3.37
C LEU A 38 11.05 -10.29 2.06
N PRO A 39 12.20 -10.98 2.13
CA PRO A 39 12.84 -11.48 0.91
C PRO A 39 11.98 -12.56 0.24
N ASP A 40 11.76 -12.39 -1.06
CA ASP A 40 11.22 -13.41 -1.93
C ASP A 40 12.36 -14.31 -2.42
N TRP A 41 12.20 -15.63 -2.33
CA TRP A 41 13.24 -16.61 -2.62
C TRP A 41 12.90 -17.44 -3.86
N ALA A 42 13.93 -17.78 -4.64
CA ALA A 42 13.76 -18.62 -5.83
C ALA A 42 13.40 -20.06 -5.45
N GLU A 43 12.34 -20.60 -6.02
CA GLU A 43 11.76 -21.90 -5.64
C GLU A 43 12.74 -23.06 -5.74
N ASP A 44 13.53 -23.11 -6.82
CA ASP A 44 14.52 -24.16 -7.08
C ASP A 44 15.94 -23.79 -6.58
N ALA A 45 16.13 -22.55 -6.11
CA ALA A 45 17.37 -22.04 -5.56
C ALA A 45 17.13 -21.20 -4.29
N PRO A 46 16.64 -21.81 -3.18
CA PRO A 46 16.12 -21.08 -2.01
C PRO A 46 17.16 -20.25 -1.25
N ASP A 47 18.44 -20.33 -1.59
CA ASP A 47 19.47 -19.42 -1.09
C ASP A 47 19.60 -18.13 -1.90
N ARG A 48 18.88 -18.00 -3.01
CA ARG A 48 18.80 -16.77 -3.79
C ARG A 48 17.50 -16.06 -3.50
N ALA A 49 17.59 -14.80 -3.11
CA ALA A 49 16.43 -14.00 -2.73
C ALA A 49 16.47 -12.61 -3.35
N LEU A 50 15.29 -12.03 -3.54
CA LEU A 50 15.07 -10.65 -3.97
C LEU A 50 14.35 -9.91 -2.85
N PHE A 51 14.71 -8.67 -2.59
CA PHE A 51 14.02 -7.83 -1.61
C PHE A 51 14.11 -6.35 -2.00
N VAL A 52 13.21 -5.55 -1.46
CA VAL A 52 13.20 -4.09 -1.59
C VAL A 52 13.90 -3.47 -0.39
N SER A 53 14.73 -2.45 -0.61
CA SER A 53 15.34 -1.66 0.46
C SER A 53 15.52 -0.20 0.06
N ASN A 54 15.45 0.69 1.06
CA ASN A 54 15.78 2.11 0.94
C ASN A 54 17.20 2.45 1.45
N ALA A 55 18.09 1.48 1.51
CA ALA A 55 19.44 1.65 2.10
C ALA A 55 20.27 2.76 1.44
N THR A 56 20.04 3.07 0.17
CA THR A 56 20.68 4.16 -0.58
C THR A 56 19.91 5.49 -0.56
N GLY A 57 18.79 5.55 0.17
CA GLY A 57 17.94 6.74 0.23
C GLY A 57 16.75 6.70 -0.73
N THR A 58 16.70 5.72 -1.62
CA THR A 58 15.58 5.42 -2.52
C THR A 58 15.22 3.95 -2.39
N TYR A 59 13.93 3.62 -2.48
CA TYR A 59 13.50 2.22 -2.46
C TYR A 59 13.84 1.56 -3.80
N GLU A 60 14.68 0.52 -3.73
CA GLU A 60 15.22 -0.21 -4.87
C GLU A 60 15.21 -1.71 -4.62
N LEU A 61 15.36 -2.50 -5.68
CA LEU A 61 15.49 -3.95 -5.62
C LEU A 61 16.92 -4.36 -5.30
N TYR A 62 17.06 -5.40 -4.46
CA TYR A 62 18.33 -6.00 -4.05
C TYR A 62 18.28 -7.51 -4.20
N ALA A 63 19.29 -8.07 -4.86
CA ALA A 63 19.55 -9.50 -4.88
C ALA A 63 20.38 -9.91 -3.64
N TRP A 64 20.03 -11.04 -3.03
CA TRP A 64 20.72 -11.58 -1.87
C TRP A 64 21.03 -13.06 -2.03
N ASP A 65 22.31 -13.39 -2.10
CA ASP A 65 22.81 -14.77 -2.00
C ASP A 65 22.99 -15.09 -0.51
N ARG A 66 22.07 -15.85 0.06
CA ARG A 66 22.01 -16.19 1.49
C ARG A 66 23.15 -17.11 1.90
N ALA A 67 23.60 -18.00 1.01
CA ALA A 67 24.69 -18.94 1.29
C ALA A 67 26.03 -18.22 1.51
N THR A 68 26.26 -17.13 0.76
CA THR A 68 27.50 -16.32 0.88
C THR A 68 27.31 -15.05 1.71
N GLY A 69 26.06 -14.65 1.98
CA GLY A 69 25.72 -13.38 2.61
C GLY A 69 25.87 -12.15 1.70
N LYS A 70 26.21 -12.34 0.43
CA LYS A 70 26.44 -11.24 -0.51
C LYS A 70 25.13 -10.60 -0.95
N GLN A 71 25.06 -9.28 -0.86
CA GLN A 71 23.96 -8.48 -1.38
C GLN A 71 24.41 -7.62 -2.54
N ARG A 72 23.53 -7.37 -3.50
CA ARG A 72 23.75 -6.50 -4.65
C ARG A 72 22.50 -5.67 -4.91
N GLN A 73 22.67 -4.37 -5.10
CA GLN A 73 21.62 -3.51 -5.63
C GLN A 73 21.33 -3.89 -7.09
N VAL A 74 20.08 -4.12 -7.43
CA VAL A 74 19.62 -4.55 -8.75
C VAL A 74 19.27 -3.34 -9.61
N THR A 75 18.52 -2.41 -9.05
CA THR A 75 18.04 -1.20 -9.72
C THR A 75 18.60 0.05 -9.05
N ASP A 76 18.80 1.12 -9.84
CA ASP A 76 19.22 2.44 -9.36
C ASP A 76 18.50 3.50 -10.21
N ARG A 77 17.28 3.87 -9.78
CA ARG A 77 16.41 4.77 -10.54
C ARG A 77 16.13 6.04 -9.76
N PRO A 78 15.98 7.21 -10.43
CA PRO A 78 15.72 8.48 -9.74
C PRO A 78 14.48 8.45 -8.84
N ASN A 79 13.40 7.78 -9.27
CA ASN A 79 12.15 7.64 -8.52
C ASN A 79 11.99 6.27 -7.86
N GLY A 80 13.01 5.40 -7.93
CA GLY A 80 13.00 4.07 -7.32
C GLY A 80 12.28 3.00 -8.12
N THR A 81 12.37 1.75 -7.65
CA THR A 81 11.68 0.57 -8.21
C THR A 81 11.43 -0.45 -7.12
N THR A 82 10.19 -0.94 -7.03
CA THR A 82 9.79 -1.94 -6.03
C THR A 82 9.29 -3.24 -6.63
N ASP A 83 8.93 -3.23 -7.93
CA ASP A 83 8.33 -4.36 -8.60
C ASP A 83 9.41 -5.22 -9.26
N GLY A 84 9.59 -6.42 -8.74
CA GLY A 84 10.56 -7.38 -9.26
C GLY A 84 10.26 -8.81 -8.84
N VAL A 85 10.66 -9.76 -9.67
CA VAL A 85 10.43 -11.20 -9.52
C VAL A 85 11.70 -11.96 -9.85
N LEU A 86 12.03 -13.01 -9.07
CA LEU A 86 13.05 -13.99 -9.41
C LEU A 86 12.50 -15.06 -10.35
N THR A 87 13.32 -15.52 -11.31
CA THR A 87 13.02 -16.79 -11.99
C THR A 87 13.11 -17.95 -11.00
N PRO A 88 12.31 -19.03 -11.20
CA PRO A 88 12.31 -20.18 -10.27
C PRO A 88 13.69 -20.79 -10.01
N ASP A 89 14.60 -20.80 -11.00
CA ASP A 89 15.99 -21.25 -10.89
C ASP A 89 16.91 -20.23 -10.18
N GLY A 90 16.39 -19.00 -9.92
CA GLY A 90 17.14 -17.91 -9.33
C GLY A 90 18.26 -17.33 -10.19
N GLU A 91 18.33 -17.66 -11.49
CA GLU A 91 19.42 -17.19 -12.39
C GLU A 91 19.18 -15.77 -12.90
N SER A 92 17.90 -15.32 -12.98
CA SER A 92 17.54 -14.01 -13.50
C SER A 92 16.54 -13.29 -12.60
N ILE A 93 16.60 -11.96 -12.68
CA ILE A 93 15.67 -11.04 -12.02
C ILE A 93 14.92 -10.29 -13.11
N TRP A 94 13.59 -10.32 -13.07
CA TRP A 94 12.73 -9.44 -13.85
C TRP A 94 12.31 -8.27 -12.98
N TRP A 95 12.30 -7.06 -13.53
CA TRP A 95 11.88 -5.86 -12.82
C TRP A 95 11.10 -4.93 -13.74
N PHE A 96 10.15 -4.18 -13.19
CA PHE A 96 9.30 -3.29 -13.95
C PHE A 96 9.92 -1.91 -14.08
N SER A 97 10.04 -1.43 -15.32
CA SER A 97 10.62 -0.14 -15.68
C SER A 97 9.53 0.79 -16.21
N ASP A 98 9.00 1.62 -15.34
CA ASP A 98 8.10 2.72 -15.65
C ASP A 98 8.85 4.02 -15.98
N THR A 99 8.12 5.10 -16.25
CA THR A 99 8.69 6.44 -16.46
C THR A 99 8.28 7.37 -15.32
N ASP A 100 9.26 7.78 -14.51
CA ASP A 100 9.08 8.78 -13.44
C ASP A 100 7.95 8.46 -12.44
N GLY A 101 7.64 7.17 -12.24
CA GLY A 101 6.63 6.70 -11.30
C GLY A 101 5.20 6.70 -11.87
N ASP A 102 5.02 6.80 -13.20
CA ASP A 102 3.72 6.78 -13.88
C ASP A 102 3.08 5.38 -13.96
N GLU A 103 3.74 4.36 -13.41
CA GLU A 103 3.30 2.97 -13.42
C GLU A 103 3.10 2.36 -14.83
N PHE A 104 3.48 3.09 -15.89
CA PHE A 104 3.34 2.68 -17.28
C PHE A 104 4.70 2.34 -17.89
N GLY A 105 4.98 1.05 -18.13
CA GLY A 105 6.32 0.61 -18.44
C GLY A 105 6.43 -0.75 -19.09
N VAL A 106 7.63 -1.31 -19.02
CA VAL A 106 7.99 -2.62 -19.59
C VAL A 106 8.74 -3.46 -18.56
N TRP A 107 8.65 -4.77 -18.70
CA TRP A 107 9.49 -5.69 -17.93
C TRP A 107 10.89 -5.75 -18.52
N MET A 108 11.89 -5.51 -17.66
CA MET A 108 13.31 -5.65 -17.91
C MET A 108 13.84 -6.89 -17.19
N ARG A 109 14.97 -7.45 -17.61
CA ARG A 109 15.63 -8.54 -16.91
C ARG A 109 17.13 -8.36 -16.86
N GLN A 110 17.76 -8.93 -15.83
CA GLN A 110 19.21 -9.04 -15.69
C GLN A 110 19.61 -10.33 -14.95
N PRO A 111 20.86 -10.80 -15.08
CA PRO A 111 21.35 -11.93 -14.31
C PRO A 111 21.35 -11.65 -12.79
N PHE A 112 21.07 -12.68 -11.98
CA PHE A 112 21.07 -12.57 -10.52
C PHE A 112 22.39 -12.03 -9.94
N HIS A 113 23.54 -12.50 -10.45
CA HIS A 113 24.86 -12.06 -9.99
C HIS A 113 25.36 -10.78 -10.67
N GLY A 114 24.59 -10.18 -11.59
CA GLY A 114 25.05 -9.12 -12.45
C GLY A 114 25.90 -9.64 -13.62
N GLY A 115 26.35 -8.74 -14.51
CA GLY A 115 27.20 -9.09 -15.64
C GLY A 115 28.68 -9.29 -15.24
N GLU A 116 29.50 -9.83 -16.16
CA GLU A 116 30.94 -9.77 -16.07
C GLU A 116 31.41 -8.33 -16.37
N GLY A 117 31.79 -7.60 -15.33
CA GLY A 117 32.13 -6.18 -15.40
C GLY A 117 31.35 -5.36 -14.36
N GLU A 118 31.54 -4.04 -14.35
CA GLU A 118 30.92 -3.16 -13.34
C GLU A 118 29.43 -2.83 -13.63
N GLU A 119 28.90 -3.18 -14.80
CA GLU A 119 27.51 -2.91 -15.20
C GLU A 119 26.76 -4.21 -15.52
N ALA A 120 25.68 -4.47 -14.80
CA ALA A 120 24.70 -5.46 -15.20
C ALA A 120 23.98 -4.94 -16.47
N VAL A 121 23.91 -5.78 -17.51
CA VAL A 121 23.22 -5.39 -18.74
C VAL A 121 21.75 -5.72 -18.59
N ASP A 122 20.92 -4.68 -18.42
CA ASP A 122 19.48 -4.81 -18.50
C ASP A 122 19.02 -5.02 -19.94
N GLU A 123 18.17 -5.99 -20.16
CA GLU A 123 17.55 -6.22 -21.47
C GLU A 123 16.02 -6.34 -21.33
N PRO A 124 15.23 -6.04 -22.38
CA PRO A 124 13.80 -6.28 -22.36
C PRO A 124 13.49 -7.74 -22.08
N ALA A 125 12.71 -8.00 -21.02
CA ALA A 125 12.35 -9.35 -20.60
C ALA A 125 11.32 -10.01 -21.53
N ALA A 126 10.43 -9.20 -22.13
CA ALA A 126 9.39 -9.62 -23.07
C ALA A 126 9.50 -8.83 -24.39
N PRO A 127 10.54 -9.09 -25.23
CA PRO A 127 10.72 -8.35 -26.48
C PRO A 127 9.50 -8.48 -27.39
N GLY A 128 9.00 -7.35 -27.90
CA GLY A 128 7.82 -7.28 -28.76
C GLY A 128 6.54 -6.87 -28.04
N LEU A 129 6.52 -6.80 -26.71
CA LEU A 129 5.47 -6.14 -25.93
C LEU A 129 5.88 -4.68 -25.67
N GLY A 130 4.94 -3.75 -25.93
CA GLY A 130 5.12 -2.32 -25.64
C GLY A 130 4.88 -2.00 -24.17
N ALA A 131 5.03 -0.71 -23.80
CA ALA A 131 4.69 -0.24 -22.46
C ALA A 131 3.19 -0.41 -22.15
N SER A 132 2.88 -0.64 -20.89
CA SER A 132 1.52 -0.83 -20.37
C SER A 132 1.52 -0.71 -18.84
N TYR A 133 0.36 -0.61 -18.24
CA TYR A 133 0.20 -0.95 -16.82
C TYR A 133 0.37 -2.47 -16.63
N PRO A 134 1.00 -2.95 -15.54
CA PRO A 134 1.15 -4.37 -15.29
C PRO A 134 -0.19 -4.99 -14.86
N ALA A 135 -0.52 -6.14 -15.45
CA ALA A 135 -1.69 -6.94 -15.10
C ALA A 135 -1.29 -8.38 -14.70
N GLY A 136 -0.28 -8.47 -13.84
CA GLY A 136 0.27 -9.72 -13.34
C GLY A 136 1.40 -10.31 -14.20
N LEU A 137 2.22 -11.13 -13.55
CA LEU A 137 3.38 -11.82 -14.13
C LEU A 137 3.56 -13.17 -13.44
N ALA A 138 3.72 -14.25 -14.20
CA ALA A 138 4.16 -15.54 -13.70
C ALA A 138 5.27 -16.10 -14.59
N ILE A 139 6.31 -16.70 -13.99
CA ILE A 139 7.47 -17.23 -14.71
C ILE A 139 7.61 -18.72 -14.41
N GLY A 140 7.61 -19.54 -15.46
CA GLY A 140 7.77 -20.99 -15.36
C GLY A 140 9.22 -21.45 -15.34
N ARG A 141 9.43 -22.68 -14.88
CA ARG A 141 10.75 -23.33 -14.76
C ARG A 141 11.45 -23.57 -16.10
N ASP A 142 10.69 -23.59 -17.19
CA ASP A 142 11.23 -23.70 -18.55
C ASP A 142 11.61 -22.33 -19.15
N GLY A 143 11.49 -21.24 -18.37
CA GLY A 143 11.71 -19.87 -18.79
C GLY A 143 10.55 -19.26 -19.58
N THR A 144 9.41 -19.95 -19.69
CA THR A 144 8.17 -19.36 -20.22
C THR A 144 7.63 -18.37 -19.20
N ALA A 145 7.29 -17.16 -19.64
CA ALA A 145 6.60 -16.17 -18.82
C ALA A 145 5.18 -15.93 -19.34
N VAL A 146 4.26 -15.67 -18.41
CA VAL A 146 2.91 -15.19 -18.69
C VAL A 146 2.82 -13.76 -18.23
N VAL A 147 2.60 -12.85 -19.17
CA VAL A 147 2.64 -11.39 -18.94
C VAL A 147 1.26 -10.79 -19.19
N GLY A 148 0.67 -10.26 -18.14
CA GLY A 148 -0.55 -9.46 -18.20
C GLY A 148 -0.22 -7.98 -18.42
N ARG A 149 -1.03 -7.32 -19.23
CA ARG A 149 -0.88 -5.92 -19.64
C ARG A 149 -2.24 -5.24 -19.69
N SER A 150 -2.31 -3.99 -19.22
CA SER A 150 -3.51 -3.14 -19.37
C SER A 150 -3.15 -1.84 -20.08
N THR A 151 -3.98 -1.43 -21.03
CA THR A 151 -3.87 -0.14 -21.72
C THR A 151 -5.27 0.42 -22.00
N ASP A 152 -5.40 1.73 -22.10
CA ASP A 152 -6.68 2.38 -22.44
C ASP A 152 -7.21 1.97 -23.83
N GLU A 153 -6.31 1.64 -24.77
CA GLU A 153 -6.68 1.26 -26.13
C GLU A 153 -7.18 -0.18 -26.23
N ASP A 154 -6.45 -1.12 -25.62
CA ASP A 154 -6.69 -2.56 -25.77
C ASP A 154 -7.52 -3.17 -24.63
N GLY A 155 -7.63 -2.49 -23.48
CA GLY A 155 -8.06 -3.11 -22.24
C GLY A 155 -6.97 -4.05 -21.70
N THR A 156 -7.35 -5.16 -21.07
CA THR A 156 -6.41 -6.16 -20.59
C THR A 156 -6.08 -7.18 -21.68
N THR A 157 -4.78 -7.46 -21.84
CA THR A 157 -4.27 -8.52 -22.72
C THR A 157 -3.27 -9.39 -21.96
N ILE A 158 -3.31 -10.71 -22.17
CA ILE A 158 -2.37 -11.65 -21.53
C ILE A 158 -1.60 -12.41 -22.62
N HIS A 159 -0.28 -12.47 -22.44
CA HIS A 159 0.64 -13.02 -23.41
C HIS A 159 1.52 -14.11 -22.80
N VAL A 160 1.72 -15.19 -23.56
CA VAL A 160 2.75 -16.19 -23.27
C VAL A 160 4.02 -15.82 -24.02
N VAL A 161 5.10 -15.64 -23.28
CA VAL A 161 6.43 -15.27 -23.77
C VAL A 161 7.38 -16.46 -23.56
N ARG A 162 7.87 -17.06 -24.63
CA ARG A 162 8.83 -18.17 -24.56
C ARG A 162 10.22 -17.69 -24.95
N PRO A 163 11.29 -18.27 -24.37
CA PRO A 163 12.66 -17.92 -24.74
C PRO A 163 12.88 -18.01 -26.25
N GLY A 164 13.34 -16.89 -26.85
CA GLY A 164 13.66 -16.83 -28.28
C GLY A 164 12.47 -16.81 -29.24
N ALA A 165 11.24 -16.73 -28.76
CA ALA A 165 10.03 -16.67 -29.57
C ALA A 165 9.32 -15.32 -29.41
N ALA A 166 8.48 -14.97 -30.39
CA ALA A 166 7.59 -13.81 -30.25
C ALA A 166 6.48 -14.08 -29.21
N PRO A 167 6.03 -13.06 -28.47
CA PRO A 167 4.89 -13.18 -27.58
C PRO A 167 3.62 -13.66 -28.29
N VAL A 168 2.84 -14.50 -27.64
CA VAL A 168 1.57 -15.02 -28.15
C VAL A 168 0.46 -14.55 -27.24
N GLU A 169 -0.47 -13.75 -27.76
CA GLU A 169 -1.66 -13.32 -27.04
C GLU A 169 -2.60 -14.52 -26.84
N ILE A 170 -3.01 -14.77 -25.60
CA ILE A 170 -3.90 -15.88 -25.21
C ILE A 170 -5.22 -15.40 -24.60
N TYR A 171 -5.30 -14.10 -24.23
CA TYR A 171 -6.49 -13.50 -23.65
C TYR A 171 -6.56 -12.01 -23.98
N ARG A 172 -7.79 -11.51 -24.22
CA ARG A 172 -8.09 -10.09 -24.37
C ARG A 172 -9.50 -9.79 -23.90
N HIS A 173 -9.65 -8.76 -23.07
CA HIS A 173 -10.96 -8.22 -22.68
C HIS A 173 -10.87 -6.72 -22.35
N ARG A 174 -12.01 -6.03 -22.44
CA ARG A 174 -12.08 -4.59 -22.07
C ARG A 174 -12.07 -4.39 -20.57
N GLU A 175 -12.78 -5.25 -19.83
CA GLU A 175 -12.75 -5.21 -18.37
C GLU A 175 -11.45 -5.79 -17.83
N SER A 176 -11.12 -5.46 -16.58
CA SER A 176 -9.87 -5.85 -15.94
C SER A 176 -9.73 -7.37 -15.83
N ALA A 177 -8.53 -7.83 -16.08
CA ALA A 177 -8.10 -9.18 -15.79
C ALA A 177 -6.63 -9.20 -15.39
N GLY A 178 -6.18 -10.27 -14.75
CA GLY A 178 -4.81 -10.40 -14.32
C GLY A 178 -4.30 -11.84 -14.36
N VAL A 179 -2.99 -12.00 -14.51
CA VAL A 179 -2.32 -13.28 -14.32
C VAL A 179 -2.21 -13.52 -12.81
N GLY A 180 -2.90 -14.54 -12.31
CA GLY A 180 -2.83 -14.93 -10.92
C GLY A 180 -1.64 -15.84 -10.64
N ASP A 181 -1.51 -16.96 -11.41
CA ASP A 181 -0.41 -17.90 -11.21
C ASP A 181 -0.22 -18.85 -12.40
N LEU A 182 0.91 -19.56 -12.42
CA LEU A 182 1.29 -20.57 -13.40
C LEU A 182 1.59 -21.89 -12.67
N SER A 183 0.96 -23.00 -13.10
CA SER A 183 1.20 -24.31 -12.49
C SER A 183 2.67 -24.74 -12.56
N TYR A 184 3.08 -25.62 -11.63
CA TYR A 184 4.47 -26.08 -11.49
C TYR A 184 5.10 -26.54 -12.82
N ASP A 185 4.34 -27.25 -13.65
CA ASP A 185 4.77 -27.76 -14.95
C ASP A 185 4.51 -26.82 -16.13
N GLY A 186 4.01 -25.60 -15.86
CA GLY A 186 3.73 -24.58 -16.87
C GLY A 186 2.55 -24.90 -17.81
N THR A 187 1.72 -25.89 -17.49
CA THR A 187 0.63 -26.35 -18.36
C THR A 187 -0.71 -25.66 -18.13
N LEU A 188 -0.88 -25.03 -16.96
CA LEU A 188 -2.09 -24.31 -16.54
C LEU A 188 -1.74 -22.89 -16.10
N ILE A 189 -2.55 -21.94 -16.51
CA ILE A 189 -2.46 -20.53 -16.14
C ILE A 189 -3.77 -20.15 -15.46
N ALA A 190 -3.71 -19.66 -14.24
CA ALA A 190 -4.86 -19.12 -13.53
C ALA A 190 -4.98 -17.61 -13.77
N LEU A 191 -6.15 -17.18 -14.18
CA LEU A 191 -6.49 -15.78 -14.44
C LEU A 191 -7.59 -15.35 -13.49
N GLU A 192 -7.48 -14.12 -12.98
CA GLU A 192 -8.60 -13.39 -12.37
C GLU A 192 -9.21 -12.47 -13.42
N HIS A 193 -10.53 -12.35 -13.50
CA HIS A 193 -11.18 -11.47 -14.46
C HIS A 193 -12.49 -10.90 -13.94
N THR A 194 -12.88 -9.76 -14.50
CA THR A 194 -14.12 -9.03 -14.18
C THR A 194 -15.00 -8.85 -15.41
N GLU A 195 -15.03 -9.82 -16.33
CA GLU A 195 -15.80 -9.75 -17.61
C GLU A 195 -17.30 -9.47 -17.39
N HIS A 196 -17.83 -9.81 -16.22
CA HIS A 196 -19.21 -9.50 -15.81
C HIS A 196 -19.42 -8.03 -15.40
N GLY A 197 -18.37 -7.19 -15.35
CA GLY A 197 -18.44 -5.75 -15.09
C GLY A 197 -18.38 -5.32 -13.62
N ASP A 198 -18.27 -6.25 -12.65
CA ASP A 198 -18.04 -5.93 -11.24
C ASP A 198 -16.54 -6.02 -10.90
N ALA A 199 -15.86 -4.87 -10.91
CA ALA A 199 -14.42 -4.78 -10.66
C ALA A 199 -14.02 -5.10 -9.21
N MET A 200 -14.98 -5.19 -8.29
CA MET A 200 -14.73 -5.49 -6.87
C MET A 200 -14.78 -6.99 -6.56
N HIS A 201 -15.32 -7.81 -7.46
CA HIS A 201 -15.53 -9.23 -7.23
C HIS A 201 -15.12 -10.04 -8.47
N SER A 202 -13.88 -10.47 -8.52
CA SER A 202 -13.35 -11.24 -9.66
C SER A 202 -13.93 -12.65 -9.73
N ALA A 203 -14.03 -13.18 -10.96
CA ALA A 203 -14.17 -14.59 -11.26
C ALA A 203 -12.81 -15.17 -11.69
N LEU A 204 -12.68 -16.48 -11.73
CA LEU A 204 -11.45 -17.19 -12.08
C LEU A 204 -11.63 -18.00 -13.38
N ARG A 205 -10.60 -17.96 -14.23
CA ARG A 205 -10.49 -18.81 -15.40
C ARG A 205 -9.13 -19.48 -15.43
N VAL A 206 -9.12 -20.81 -15.64
CA VAL A 206 -7.89 -21.55 -15.88
C VAL A 206 -7.79 -21.88 -17.36
N VAL A 207 -6.68 -21.48 -17.97
CA VAL A 207 -6.40 -21.70 -19.41
C VAL A 207 -5.10 -22.46 -19.60
N ARG A 208 -4.91 -23.03 -20.81
CA ARG A 208 -3.60 -23.54 -21.25
C ARG A 208 -2.79 -22.46 -21.93
N PRO A 209 -1.47 -22.67 -22.12
CA PRO A 209 -0.60 -21.73 -22.83
C PRO A 209 -0.94 -21.50 -24.32
N ASP A 210 -1.92 -22.21 -24.88
CA ASP A 210 -2.50 -21.96 -26.20
C ASP A 210 -3.79 -21.13 -26.16
N GLY A 211 -4.20 -20.67 -24.98
CA GLY A 211 -5.41 -19.89 -24.74
C GLY A 211 -6.69 -20.74 -24.58
N SER A 212 -6.61 -22.08 -24.69
CA SER A 212 -7.80 -22.92 -24.50
C SER A 212 -8.23 -22.97 -23.03
N THR A 213 -9.51 -22.66 -22.76
CA THR A 213 -10.09 -22.71 -21.42
C THR A 213 -10.17 -24.16 -20.92
N VAL A 214 -9.73 -24.37 -19.68
CA VAL A 214 -9.81 -25.64 -18.96
C VAL A 214 -11.03 -25.66 -18.05
N ALA A 215 -11.17 -24.63 -17.23
CA ALA A 215 -12.26 -24.49 -16.27
C ALA A 215 -12.49 -23.01 -15.91
N GLU A 216 -13.68 -22.74 -15.41
CA GLU A 216 -14.09 -21.44 -14.86
C GLU A 216 -14.71 -21.64 -13.48
N LEU A 217 -14.49 -20.69 -12.59
CA LEU A 217 -15.13 -20.60 -11.29
C LEU A 217 -15.64 -19.18 -11.11
N ASP A 218 -16.97 -19.05 -10.99
CA ASP A 218 -17.64 -17.78 -10.91
C ASP A 218 -18.72 -17.80 -9.83
N ASP A 219 -18.53 -17.01 -8.80
CA ASP A 219 -19.49 -16.83 -7.70
C ASP A 219 -20.40 -15.61 -7.90
N THR A 220 -20.30 -14.93 -9.05
CA THR A 220 -21.14 -13.79 -9.42
C THR A 220 -22.40 -14.20 -10.20
N GLU A 221 -22.47 -15.46 -10.71
CA GLU A 221 -23.56 -15.94 -11.53
C GLU A 221 -24.93 -15.83 -10.87
N GLY A 222 -25.87 -15.22 -11.61
CA GLY A 222 -27.30 -15.17 -11.25
C GLY A 222 -27.76 -13.90 -10.57
N GLY A 223 -26.95 -12.83 -10.48
CA GLY A 223 -27.36 -11.48 -10.05
C GLY A 223 -27.76 -11.35 -8.57
N THR A 224 -27.49 -12.36 -7.75
CA THR A 224 -27.82 -12.37 -6.32
C THR A 224 -26.62 -12.60 -5.39
N LYS A 225 -25.44 -12.90 -5.94
CA LYS A 225 -24.23 -13.18 -5.18
C LYS A 225 -23.05 -12.46 -5.83
N GLU A 226 -22.86 -11.23 -5.50
CA GLU A 226 -21.64 -10.48 -5.82
C GLU A 226 -20.51 -10.96 -4.89
N LEU A 227 -19.96 -12.16 -5.13
CA LEU A 227 -18.93 -12.77 -4.30
C LEU A 227 -17.63 -12.85 -5.10
N GLY A 228 -16.57 -12.26 -4.56
CA GLY A 228 -15.25 -12.29 -5.17
C GLY A 228 -14.52 -13.61 -4.93
N LEU A 229 -13.70 -13.95 -5.92
CA LEU A 229 -12.71 -15.01 -5.88
C LEU A 229 -11.32 -14.42 -6.11
N SER A 230 -10.27 -15.04 -5.57
CA SER A 230 -8.89 -14.66 -5.86
C SER A 230 -7.98 -15.88 -5.99
N VAL A 231 -6.97 -15.78 -6.84
CA VAL A 231 -5.92 -16.79 -6.98
C VAL A 231 -4.93 -16.63 -5.84
N LEU A 232 -4.73 -17.68 -5.04
CA LEU A 232 -3.70 -17.71 -3.99
C LEU A 232 -2.46 -18.54 -4.41
N GLY A 233 -2.58 -19.38 -5.43
CA GLY A 233 -1.47 -20.09 -6.05
C GLY A 233 -1.72 -21.57 -6.29
N PHE A 234 -1.13 -22.13 -7.34
CA PHE A 234 -1.11 -23.57 -7.60
C PHE A 234 -0.26 -24.31 -6.55
N ALA A 235 -0.59 -25.59 -6.33
CA ALA A 235 0.27 -26.44 -5.51
C ALA A 235 1.68 -26.53 -6.13
N PRO A 236 2.75 -26.20 -5.38
CA PRO A 236 4.11 -26.03 -5.92
C PRO A 236 4.87 -27.36 -6.10
N VAL A 237 4.18 -28.41 -6.58
CA VAL A 237 4.78 -29.74 -6.78
C VAL A 237 4.41 -30.34 -8.13
N PRO A 238 5.30 -31.14 -8.75
CA PRO A 238 5.07 -31.69 -10.08
C PRO A 238 3.77 -32.50 -10.21
N GLY A 239 2.97 -32.18 -11.24
CA GLY A 239 1.75 -32.92 -11.58
C GLY A 239 0.56 -32.64 -10.67
N ASP A 240 0.67 -31.77 -9.69
CA ASP A 240 -0.45 -31.32 -8.87
C ASP A 240 -1.15 -30.14 -9.53
N THR A 241 -2.43 -30.27 -9.83
CA THR A 241 -3.23 -29.25 -10.51
C THR A 241 -4.11 -28.45 -9.56
N ARG A 242 -4.03 -28.72 -8.26
CA ARG A 242 -4.84 -28.02 -7.26
C ARG A 242 -4.44 -26.55 -7.17
N LEU A 243 -5.43 -25.67 -7.24
CA LEU A 243 -5.31 -24.24 -7.04
C LEU A 243 -5.87 -23.85 -5.68
N LEU A 244 -5.09 -23.13 -4.90
CA LEU A 244 -5.58 -22.48 -3.68
C LEU A 244 -6.29 -21.19 -4.09
N VAL A 245 -7.52 -21.02 -3.64
CA VAL A 245 -8.44 -19.95 -4.02
C VAL A 245 -8.98 -19.26 -2.77
N GLY A 246 -8.93 -17.93 -2.75
CA GLY A 246 -9.67 -17.11 -1.80
C GLY A 246 -11.13 -16.96 -2.26
N HIS A 247 -12.07 -17.00 -1.32
CA HIS A 247 -13.50 -16.77 -1.61
C HIS A 247 -14.22 -16.04 -0.49
N GLN A 248 -15.38 -15.44 -0.80
CA GLN A 248 -16.18 -14.66 0.17
C GLN A 248 -17.53 -15.32 0.54
N ARG A 249 -17.73 -16.60 0.28
CA ARG A 249 -19.02 -17.32 0.39
C ARG A 249 -19.66 -17.27 1.79
N ARG A 250 -18.84 -17.09 2.85
CA ARG A 250 -19.33 -16.97 4.24
C ARG A 250 -19.28 -15.52 4.75
N GLY A 251 -19.22 -14.54 3.85
CA GLY A 251 -19.23 -13.11 4.18
C GLY A 251 -17.88 -12.56 4.66
N ARG A 252 -16.78 -13.26 4.39
CA ARG A 252 -15.39 -12.87 4.65
C ARG A 252 -14.46 -13.63 3.72
N TRP A 253 -13.23 -13.19 3.58
CA TRP A 253 -12.22 -13.90 2.82
C TRP A 253 -11.77 -15.17 3.54
N GLU A 254 -11.82 -16.31 2.82
CA GLU A 254 -11.41 -17.61 3.32
C GLU A 254 -10.80 -18.44 2.17
N PRO A 255 -9.80 -19.32 2.46
CA PRO A 255 -9.23 -20.17 1.44
C PRO A 255 -10.05 -21.45 1.21
N MET A 256 -10.05 -21.93 -0.03
CA MET A 256 -10.46 -23.27 -0.42
C MET A 256 -9.47 -23.85 -1.44
N ILE A 257 -9.50 -25.15 -1.66
CA ILE A 257 -8.74 -25.82 -2.71
C ILE A 257 -9.70 -26.18 -3.85
N TRP A 258 -9.38 -25.73 -5.04
CA TRP A 258 -10.07 -26.05 -6.28
C TRP A 258 -9.15 -26.82 -7.23
N ASP A 259 -9.62 -27.96 -7.76
CA ASP A 259 -8.92 -28.66 -8.84
C ASP A 259 -9.63 -28.39 -10.16
N PRO A 260 -9.08 -27.54 -11.04
CA PRO A 260 -9.70 -27.17 -12.32
C PRO A 260 -9.79 -28.34 -13.31
N MET A 261 -8.99 -29.40 -13.14
CA MET A 261 -9.03 -30.57 -14.03
C MET A 261 -10.21 -31.50 -13.73
N THR A 262 -10.67 -31.52 -12.49
CA THR A 262 -11.80 -32.36 -12.05
C THR A 262 -13.05 -31.53 -11.70
N GLY A 263 -12.92 -30.22 -11.54
CA GLY A 263 -13.96 -29.35 -11.02
C GLY A 263 -14.23 -29.53 -9.52
N THR A 264 -13.35 -30.23 -8.81
CA THR A 264 -13.55 -30.51 -7.39
C THR A 264 -13.19 -29.33 -6.52
N GLU A 265 -14.13 -28.87 -5.71
CA GLU A 265 -13.89 -27.86 -4.68
C GLU A 265 -13.81 -28.52 -3.29
N THR A 266 -12.79 -28.16 -2.53
CA THR A 266 -12.56 -28.67 -1.17
C THR A 266 -12.51 -27.50 -0.20
N GLY A 267 -13.58 -27.34 0.60
CA GLY A 267 -13.61 -26.37 1.69
C GLY A 267 -12.64 -26.75 2.79
N LEU A 268 -11.99 -25.76 3.39
CA LEU A 268 -11.05 -25.95 4.48
C LEU A 268 -11.75 -25.73 5.83
N ALA A 269 -11.46 -26.61 6.80
CA ALA A 269 -12.04 -26.55 8.15
C ALA A 269 -11.28 -25.52 9.03
N ILE A 270 -11.24 -24.26 8.56
CA ILE A 270 -10.61 -23.15 9.27
C ILE A 270 -11.71 -22.30 9.90
N ASP A 271 -11.84 -22.38 11.22
CA ASP A 271 -12.86 -21.62 11.97
C ASP A 271 -12.17 -20.49 12.78
N LEU A 272 -11.64 -19.50 12.05
CA LEU A 272 -11.05 -18.28 12.61
C LEU A 272 -11.95 -17.07 12.27
N PRO A 273 -12.14 -16.11 13.17
CA PRO A 273 -12.86 -14.88 12.86
C PRO A 273 -12.06 -13.99 11.91
N GLY A 274 -12.72 -13.03 11.23
CA GLY A 274 -12.03 -12.09 10.31
C GLY A 274 -11.62 -12.74 9.00
N ASP A 275 -10.63 -12.15 8.33
CA ASP A 275 -10.16 -12.61 7.02
C ASP A 275 -9.01 -13.61 7.16
N VAL A 276 -9.01 -14.62 6.30
CA VAL A 276 -8.03 -15.70 6.28
C VAL A 276 -7.40 -15.79 4.90
N GLY A 277 -6.12 -15.43 4.79
CA GLY A 277 -5.28 -15.69 3.62
C GLY A 277 -4.49 -16.99 3.81
N ALA A 278 -4.00 -17.59 2.72
CA ALA A 278 -3.20 -18.80 2.78
C ALA A 278 -2.21 -18.89 1.63
N GLU A 279 -1.08 -19.57 1.87
CA GLU A 279 -0.14 -20.01 0.85
C GLU A 279 0.28 -21.45 1.07
N TRP A 280 0.72 -22.13 0.01
CA TRP A 280 1.23 -23.49 0.12
C TRP A 280 2.61 -23.52 0.80
N TYR A 281 2.84 -24.55 1.65
CA TYR A 281 4.21 -24.97 1.93
C TYR A 281 4.86 -25.52 0.66
N PRO A 282 6.19 -25.40 0.48
CA PRO A 282 6.87 -25.79 -0.77
C PRO A 282 6.68 -27.24 -1.20
N ASP A 283 6.34 -28.13 -0.28
CA ASP A 283 6.05 -29.54 -0.54
C ASP A 283 4.56 -29.86 -0.68
N ALA A 284 3.71 -28.84 -0.71
CA ALA A 284 2.25 -28.93 -0.74
C ALA A 284 1.62 -29.76 0.40
N SER A 285 2.35 -30.07 1.47
CA SER A 285 1.86 -30.87 2.60
C SER A 285 0.97 -30.07 3.55
N ALA A 286 1.13 -28.75 3.57
CA ALA A 286 0.41 -27.84 4.47
C ALA A 286 0.18 -26.47 3.83
N LEU A 287 -0.64 -25.67 4.49
CA LEU A 287 -0.85 -24.26 4.20
C LEU A 287 -0.29 -23.40 5.34
N LEU A 288 0.40 -22.35 5.01
CA LEU A 288 0.67 -21.22 5.90
C LEU A 288 -0.51 -20.28 5.83
N ILE A 289 -1.18 -20.09 6.94
CA ILE A 289 -2.33 -19.20 7.07
C ILE A 289 -1.87 -17.86 7.62
N VAL A 290 -2.25 -16.78 6.95
CA VAL A 290 -2.18 -15.43 7.47
C VAL A 290 -3.59 -15.03 7.88
N HIS A 291 -3.80 -14.87 9.18
CA HIS A 291 -5.10 -14.57 9.75
C HIS A 291 -5.16 -13.12 10.20
N GLY A 292 -6.10 -12.34 9.66
CA GLY A 292 -6.35 -10.94 9.97
C GLY A 292 -7.64 -10.76 10.80
N PHE A 293 -7.52 -10.12 11.98
CA PHE A 293 -8.67 -9.84 12.83
C PHE A 293 -8.43 -8.61 13.70
N GLU A 294 -9.42 -7.69 13.74
CA GLU A 294 -9.40 -6.48 14.58
C GLU A 294 -8.07 -5.71 14.48
N ALA A 295 -7.68 -5.39 13.24
CA ALA A 295 -6.47 -4.61 12.93
C ALA A 295 -5.14 -5.26 13.37
N ARG A 296 -5.11 -6.56 13.57
CA ARG A 296 -3.90 -7.36 13.85
C ARG A 296 -3.86 -8.59 12.99
N SER A 297 -2.68 -9.22 12.89
CA SER A 297 -2.55 -10.48 12.19
C SER A 297 -1.61 -11.43 12.92
N ASP A 298 -1.89 -12.73 12.77
CA ASP A 298 -1.07 -13.82 13.26
C ASP A 298 -0.97 -14.96 12.22
N LEU A 299 -0.13 -15.92 12.49
CA LEU A 299 0.17 -17.02 11.57
C LEU A 299 -0.28 -18.36 12.13
N TRP A 300 -0.76 -19.23 11.23
CA TRP A 300 -1.16 -20.59 11.56
C TRP A 300 -0.66 -21.56 10.50
N ARG A 301 -0.43 -22.80 10.87
CA ARG A 301 -0.15 -23.90 9.97
C ARG A 301 -1.38 -24.81 9.90
N TYR A 302 -1.81 -25.16 8.70
CA TYR A 302 -2.96 -26.03 8.46
C TYR A 302 -2.57 -27.15 7.50
N GLU A 303 -2.86 -28.41 7.88
CA GLU A 303 -2.67 -29.58 7.01
C GLU A 303 -4.02 -29.96 6.39
N PRO A 304 -4.20 -29.81 5.06
CA PRO A 304 -5.43 -30.20 4.40
C PRO A 304 -5.66 -31.73 4.55
N GLY A 305 -6.78 -32.11 5.13
CA GLY A 305 -7.12 -33.54 5.33
C GLY A 305 -8.17 -33.75 6.42
N ALA A 306 -8.58 -35.00 6.62
CA ALA A 306 -9.65 -35.34 7.53
C ALA A 306 -9.32 -34.98 8.99
N GLY A 307 -10.04 -34.03 9.56
CA GLY A 307 -10.03 -33.73 10.98
C GLY A 307 -8.88 -32.81 11.46
N SER A 308 -8.14 -32.17 10.56
CA SER A 308 -7.09 -31.22 10.93
C SER A 308 -7.69 -29.93 11.44
N ALA A 309 -7.11 -29.38 12.52
CA ALA A 309 -7.35 -28.03 12.98
C ALA A 309 -6.10 -27.17 12.73
N PRO A 310 -6.25 -25.85 12.47
CA PRO A 310 -5.09 -24.98 12.35
C PRO A 310 -4.28 -24.96 13.66
N VAL A 311 -2.96 -24.97 13.53
CA VAL A 311 -2.01 -24.86 14.65
C VAL A 311 -1.34 -23.50 14.60
N ARG A 312 -1.46 -22.72 15.68
CA ARG A 312 -0.90 -21.38 15.73
C ARG A 312 0.63 -21.42 15.67
N VAL A 313 1.20 -20.57 14.82
CA VAL A 313 2.63 -20.25 14.82
C VAL A 313 2.85 -19.13 15.85
N ASP A 314 3.85 -19.26 16.71
CA ASP A 314 4.11 -18.26 17.75
C ASP A 314 4.60 -16.95 17.13
N THR A 315 3.73 -15.93 17.16
CA THR A 315 3.99 -14.58 16.67
C THR A 315 3.70 -13.56 17.78
N PRO A 316 4.51 -12.49 17.90
CA PRO A 316 4.18 -11.39 18.81
C PRO A 316 2.87 -10.69 18.41
N ALA A 317 2.21 -10.04 19.38
CA ALA A 317 1.07 -9.17 19.08
C ALA A 317 1.50 -7.99 18.18
N GLY A 318 0.69 -7.68 17.16
CA GLY A 318 0.96 -6.66 16.15
C GLY A 318 0.47 -7.13 14.78
N SER A 319 1.17 -6.74 13.73
CA SER A 319 0.82 -7.07 12.34
C SER A 319 1.94 -7.79 11.62
N VAL A 320 1.58 -8.85 10.91
CA VAL A 320 2.42 -9.54 9.94
C VAL A 320 2.07 -9.00 8.56
N SER A 321 3.01 -8.33 7.92
CA SER A 321 2.83 -7.73 6.58
C SER A 321 3.33 -8.61 5.43
N GLY A 322 3.84 -9.78 5.74
CA GLY A 322 4.26 -10.82 4.80
C GLY A 322 4.81 -12.01 5.56
N ALA A 323 4.58 -13.22 5.04
CA ALA A 323 5.10 -14.46 5.61
C ALA A 323 5.39 -15.43 4.48
N THR A 324 6.37 -16.31 4.65
CA THR A 324 6.67 -17.39 3.71
C THR A 324 7.19 -18.64 4.44
N ALA A 325 6.77 -19.80 3.96
CA ALA A 325 7.25 -21.09 4.44
C ALA A 325 8.50 -21.51 3.66
N ARG A 326 9.56 -21.88 4.38
CA ARG A 326 10.83 -22.31 3.78
C ARG A 326 10.85 -23.83 3.53
N PRO A 327 11.71 -24.34 2.62
CA PRO A 327 11.81 -25.77 2.35
C PRO A 327 12.15 -26.65 3.57
N ASP A 328 12.80 -26.08 4.59
CA ASP A 328 13.11 -26.77 5.85
C ASP A 328 11.94 -26.76 6.86
N GLY A 329 10.80 -26.20 6.47
CA GLY A 329 9.60 -26.07 7.29
C GLY A 329 9.61 -24.89 8.26
N THR A 330 10.65 -24.07 8.30
CA THR A 330 10.65 -22.80 9.04
C THR A 330 9.76 -21.79 8.34
N VAL A 331 9.23 -20.83 9.10
CA VAL A 331 8.46 -19.70 8.57
C VAL A 331 9.23 -18.41 8.83
N GLU A 332 9.43 -17.63 7.77
CA GLU A 332 9.97 -16.29 7.84
C GLU A 332 8.85 -15.28 7.63
N TYR A 333 8.84 -14.19 8.41
CA TYR A 333 7.76 -13.21 8.35
C TYR A 333 8.23 -11.80 8.74
N LEU A 334 7.67 -10.81 8.08
CA LEU A 334 7.88 -9.39 8.37
C LEU A 334 6.82 -8.95 9.38
N TRP A 335 7.27 -8.56 10.56
CA TRP A 335 6.40 -8.18 11.67
C TRP A 335 6.71 -6.77 12.16
N SER A 336 5.68 -6.05 12.56
CA SER A 336 5.78 -4.78 13.30
C SER A 336 4.60 -4.60 14.25
N SER A 337 4.67 -3.59 15.12
CA SER A 337 3.51 -3.00 15.78
C SER A 337 3.62 -1.48 15.69
N ALA A 338 2.57 -0.75 16.00
CA ALA A 338 2.62 0.71 15.98
C ALA A 338 3.79 1.27 16.84
N ALA A 339 4.14 0.57 17.92
CA ALA A 339 5.25 0.93 18.79
C ALA A 339 6.63 0.46 18.30
N GLN A 340 6.68 -0.60 17.50
CA GLN A 340 7.95 -1.26 17.14
C GLN A 340 8.13 -1.31 15.61
N PRO A 341 9.28 -0.78 15.12
CA PRO A 341 9.61 -0.81 13.69
C PRO A 341 9.63 -2.23 13.11
N PRO A 342 9.47 -2.36 11.77
CA PRO A 342 9.48 -3.63 11.08
C PRO A 342 10.76 -4.43 11.31
N VAL A 343 10.61 -5.74 11.52
CA VAL A 343 11.71 -6.70 11.63
C VAL A 343 11.33 -8.01 10.94
N ILE A 344 12.29 -8.64 10.25
CA ILE A 344 12.10 -9.97 9.69
C ILE A 344 12.44 -11.01 10.75
N ARG A 345 11.48 -11.83 11.10
CA ARG A 345 11.57 -12.89 12.10
C ARG A 345 11.55 -14.26 11.43
N SER A 346 12.16 -15.25 12.09
CA SER A 346 12.05 -16.65 11.73
C SER A 346 11.60 -17.48 12.92
N THR A 347 10.79 -18.51 12.67
CA THR A 347 10.41 -19.50 13.69
C THR A 347 11.59 -20.32 14.18
N SER A 348 12.71 -20.35 13.46
CA SER A 348 13.98 -20.93 13.94
C SER A 348 14.68 -20.07 15.02
N GLY A 349 14.23 -18.84 15.22
CA GLY A 349 14.90 -17.85 16.08
C GLY A 349 16.13 -17.20 15.45
N ALA A 350 16.48 -17.54 14.21
CA ALA A 350 17.60 -16.92 13.48
C ALA A 350 17.26 -15.48 13.05
N VAL A 351 18.28 -14.64 12.94
CA VAL A 351 18.18 -13.35 12.24
C VAL A 351 18.18 -13.64 10.75
N VAL A 352 17.13 -13.22 10.04
CA VAL A 352 16.97 -13.48 8.60
C VAL A 352 17.75 -12.44 7.79
N LEU A 353 17.38 -11.18 7.94
CA LEU A 353 18.00 -10.06 7.26
C LEU A 353 17.92 -8.84 8.17
N ASP A 354 19.07 -8.24 8.49
CA ASP A 354 19.15 -7.01 9.28
C ASP A 354 19.77 -5.92 8.38
N PRO A 355 19.02 -4.88 8.00
CA PRO A 355 19.54 -3.85 7.11
C PRO A 355 20.68 -3.09 7.80
N PRO A 356 21.71 -2.67 7.04
CA PRO A 356 22.82 -1.89 7.58
C PRO A 356 22.35 -0.50 8.00
N GLY A 357 22.88 0.04 9.10
CA GLY A 357 22.59 1.40 9.56
C GLY A 357 21.84 1.48 10.87
N SER A 358 21.37 2.68 11.21
CA SER A 358 20.65 2.93 12.45
C SER A 358 19.20 2.46 12.34
N LYS A 359 18.74 1.70 13.34
CA LYS A 359 17.31 1.29 13.41
C LYS A 359 16.41 2.48 13.68
N ALA A 360 15.19 2.41 13.16
CA ALA A 360 14.18 3.42 13.46
C ALA A 360 13.90 3.47 14.98
N PRO A 361 13.78 4.66 15.58
CA PRO A 361 13.30 4.79 16.95
C PRO A 361 11.91 4.17 17.12
N ALA A 362 11.66 3.56 18.27
CA ALA A 362 10.34 3.09 18.67
C ALA A 362 9.34 4.25 18.79
N SER A 363 8.05 3.94 18.82
CA SER A 363 6.98 4.91 19.05
C SER A 363 6.07 4.42 20.17
N VAL A 364 4.86 4.97 20.27
CA VAL A 364 3.86 4.57 21.26
C VAL A 364 2.93 3.49 20.68
N PRO A 365 2.38 2.59 21.53
CA PRO A 365 1.40 1.61 21.08
C PRO A 365 0.08 2.27 20.69
N VAL A 366 -0.77 1.53 19.97
CA VAL A 366 -2.15 1.90 19.72
C VAL A 366 -3.07 1.40 20.83
N GLU A 367 -4.16 2.14 21.04
CA GLU A 367 -5.33 1.72 21.80
C GLU A 367 -6.47 1.42 20.83
N ASP A 368 -7.16 0.29 21.04
CA ASP A 368 -8.36 -0.04 20.27
C ASP A 368 -9.57 0.71 20.82
N VAL A 369 -10.32 1.33 19.94
CA VAL A 369 -11.57 2.03 20.27
C VAL A 369 -12.67 1.57 19.35
N TRP A 370 -13.82 1.26 19.92
CA TRP A 370 -15.02 0.88 19.20
C TRP A 370 -16.13 1.90 19.48
N VAL A 371 -16.59 2.58 18.44
CA VAL A 371 -17.59 3.64 18.51
C VAL A 371 -18.87 3.19 17.78
N ASP A 372 -20.02 3.44 18.35
CA ASP A 372 -21.30 3.21 17.68
C ASP A 372 -21.48 4.27 16.58
N GLY A 373 -21.49 3.82 15.32
CA GLY A 373 -21.72 4.63 14.14
C GLY A 373 -23.03 4.30 13.43
N PRO A 374 -23.40 5.07 12.40
CA PRO A 374 -24.67 4.86 11.67
C PRO A 374 -24.80 3.51 10.99
N GLY A 375 -23.67 2.92 10.56
CA GLY A 375 -23.62 1.62 9.88
C GLY A 375 -23.30 0.43 10.79
N GLY A 376 -23.02 0.67 12.05
CA GLY A 376 -22.56 -0.35 13.00
C GLY A 376 -21.43 0.15 13.89
N ARG A 377 -20.71 -0.76 14.54
CA ARG A 377 -19.56 -0.38 15.37
C ARG A 377 -18.35 -0.10 14.50
N VAL A 378 -17.81 1.10 14.62
CA VAL A 378 -16.61 1.56 13.93
C VAL A 378 -15.38 1.30 14.78
N HIS A 379 -14.40 0.60 14.26
CA HIS A 379 -13.11 0.39 14.91
C HIS A 379 -12.16 1.54 14.58
N ALA A 380 -11.50 2.09 15.60
CA ALA A 380 -10.44 3.08 15.42
C ALA A 380 -9.22 2.73 16.29
N LEU A 381 -8.05 3.05 15.76
CA LEU A 381 -6.76 2.91 16.43
C LEU A 381 -6.29 4.29 16.90
N VAL A 382 -5.99 4.42 18.18
CA VAL A 382 -5.61 5.70 18.81
C VAL A 382 -4.19 5.64 19.32
N GLN A 383 -3.35 6.60 18.92
CA GLN A 383 -2.03 6.83 19.51
C GLN A 383 -2.04 8.16 20.25
N ARG A 384 -1.53 8.17 21.48
CA ARG A 384 -1.42 9.37 22.32
C ARG A 384 0.03 9.78 22.47
N PRO A 385 0.34 11.08 22.57
CA PRO A 385 1.67 11.52 22.97
C PRO A 385 2.12 10.85 24.28
N ALA A 386 3.41 10.55 24.38
CA ALA A 386 3.97 9.90 25.57
C ALA A 386 3.76 10.76 26.83
N ALA A 387 3.54 10.08 27.98
CA ALA A 387 3.44 10.76 29.27
C ALA A 387 4.70 11.63 29.56
N PRO A 388 4.58 12.78 30.27
CA PRO A 388 3.47 13.16 31.14
C PRO A 388 2.39 14.03 30.46
N ALA A 389 2.29 14.05 29.12
CA ALA A 389 1.29 14.85 28.43
C ALA A 389 -0.15 14.42 28.81
N GLU A 390 -1.00 15.38 29.14
CA GLU A 390 -2.42 15.21 29.41
C GLU A 390 -3.22 15.94 28.33
N GLY A 391 -4.34 15.33 27.87
CA GLY A 391 -5.23 15.95 26.88
C GLY A 391 -6.06 17.12 27.45
N PRO A 392 -6.89 17.75 26.58
CA PRO A 392 -7.13 17.38 25.19
C PRO A 392 -5.95 17.75 24.26
N PHE A 393 -5.69 16.88 23.27
CA PHE A 393 -4.58 17.06 22.33
C PHE A 393 -5.05 17.69 21.02
N PRO A 394 -4.20 18.46 20.30
CA PRO A 394 -4.36 18.61 18.86
C PRO A 394 -4.35 17.20 18.25
N THR A 395 -5.32 16.90 17.40
CA THR A 395 -5.57 15.52 16.98
C THR A 395 -5.64 15.42 15.46
N VAL A 396 -4.84 14.52 14.89
CA VAL A 396 -4.87 14.17 13.48
C VAL A 396 -5.75 12.92 13.31
N PHE A 397 -6.83 13.08 12.54
CA PHE A 397 -7.61 11.97 12.01
C PHE A 397 -6.94 11.59 10.69
N GLU A 398 -6.11 10.55 10.74
CA GLU A 398 -5.39 10.03 9.58
C GLU A 398 -6.23 8.93 8.94
N ILE A 399 -6.73 9.21 7.73
CA ILE A 399 -7.69 8.39 7.01
C ILE A 399 -6.97 7.61 5.92
N HIS A 400 -7.09 6.28 5.97
CA HIS A 400 -6.44 5.40 5.01
C HIS A 400 -7.00 5.54 3.60
N GLY A 401 -6.18 5.18 2.61
CA GLY A 401 -6.55 5.06 1.21
C GLY A 401 -7.25 3.74 0.87
N GLY A 402 -7.40 3.45 -0.37
CA GLY A 402 -8.01 2.22 -0.88
C GLY A 402 -9.15 2.50 -1.85
N PRO A 403 -10.44 2.38 -1.48
CA PRO A 403 -11.05 2.25 -0.14
C PRO A 403 -10.91 0.88 0.53
N THR A 404 -10.71 -0.19 -0.24
CA THR A 404 -10.60 -1.58 0.24
C THR A 404 -9.23 -1.85 0.86
N TRP A 405 -8.98 -1.20 1.99
CA TRP A 405 -7.80 -1.31 2.84
C TRP A 405 -8.23 -1.20 4.30
N HIS A 406 -7.31 -1.29 5.24
CA HIS A 406 -7.57 -0.98 6.65
C HIS A 406 -6.31 -0.53 7.38
N ASP A 407 -6.49 0.29 8.41
CA ASP A 407 -5.45 0.60 9.36
C ASP A 407 -5.25 -0.54 10.35
N SER A 408 -4.00 -0.89 10.61
CA SER A 408 -3.61 -1.98 11.50
C SER A 408 -2.62 -1.53 12.58
N ASP A 409 -2.40 -2.38 13.60
CA ASP A 409 -1.34 -2.23 14.58
C ASP A 409 0.01 -2.54 13.93
N ALA A 410 0.42 -1.66 12.99
CA ALA A 410 1.68 -1.71 12.29
C ALA A 410 2.43 -0.39 12.42
N PHE A 411 3.76 -0.43 12.30
CA PHE A 411 4.60 0.76 12.39
C PHE A 411 4.46 1.63 11.15
N ALA A 412 4.15 2.90 11.37
CA ALA A 412 4.13 3.91 10.32
C ALA A 412 4.90 5.17 10.78
N SER A 413 5.77 5.71 9.89
CA SER A 413 6.60 6.87 10.22
C SER A 413 5.80 8.15 10.40
N GLY A 414 4.73 8.35 9.62
CA GLY A 414 3.85 9.52 9.69
C GLY A 414 3.14 9.65 11.04
N PRO A 415 2.30 8.66 11.44
CA PRO A 415 1.66 8.65 12.75
C PRO A 415 2.66 8.81 13.91
N ALA A 416 3.79 8.10 13.87
CA ALA A 416 4.82 8.22 14.89
C ALA A 416 5.42 9.64 14.96
N ALA A 417 5.61 10.29 13.80
CA ALA A 417 6.12 11.66 13.74
C ALA A 417 5.09 12.68 14.25
N TRP A 418 3.81 12.52 13.98
CA TRP A 418 2.75 13.36 14.56
C TRP A 418 2.75 13.26 16.09
N VAL A 419 2.86 12.03 16.63
CA VAL A 419 2.94 11.78 18.09
C VAL A 419 4.16 12.46 18.71
N ASP A 420 5.34 12.42 18.08
CA ASP A 420 6.54 13.11 18.53
C ASP A 420 6.36 14.63 18.61
N HIS A 421 5.45 15.18 17.82
CA HIS A 421 5.13 16.60 17.82
C HIS A 421 3.96 16.99 18.73
N GLY A 422 3.51 16.04 19.56
CA GLY A 422 2.48 16.28 20.58
C GLY A 422 1.04 16.19 20.08
N TYR A 423 0.81 15.63 18.89
CA TYR A 423 -0.53 15.34 18.38
C TYR A 423 -0.97 13.94 18.81
N ALA A 424 -2.24 13.80 19.16
CA ALA A 424 -2.86 12.47 19.13
C ALA A 424 -3.17 12.09 17.66
N VAL A 425 -3.10 10.80 17.34
CA VAL A 425 -3.46 10.28 16.02
C VAL A 425 -4.60 9.29 16.16
N VAL A 426 -5.65 9.47 15.37
CA VAL A 426 -6.83 8.61 15.31
C VAL A 426 -6.94 8.06 13.90
N ARG A 427 -6.83 6.74 13.73
CA ARG A 427 -6.96 6.05 12.44
C ARG A 427 -8.27 5.28 12.44
N VAL A 428 -9.13 5.53 11.46
CA VAL A 428 -10.51 5.05 11.45
C VAL A 428 -10.71 3.99 10.38
N ASN A 429 -11.13 2.78 10.79
CA ASN A 429 -11.57 1.73 9.88
C ASN A 429 -13.06 1.90 9.56
N TYR A 430 -13.36 2.85 8.69
CA TYR A 430 -14.69 3.23 8.22
C TYR A 430 -15.32 2.14 7.34
N ARG A 431 -16.64 2.22 7.05
CA ARG A 431 -17.29 1.35 6.05
C ARG A 431 -16.56 1.45 4.71
N GLY A 432 -16.22 0.31 4.10
CA GLY A 432 -15.30 0.15 2.98
C GLY A 432 -14.00 -0.55 3.38
N SER A 433 -13.60 -0.47 4.66
CA SER A 433 -12.38 -1.13 5.15
C SER A 433 -12.51 -2.65 5.11
N THR A 434 -11.38 -3.32 4.78
CA THR A 434 -11.25 -4.79 4.85
C THR A 434 -11.01 -5.28 6.28
N GLY A 435 -11.17 -6.58 6.53
CA GLY A 435 -10.95 -7.18 7.86
C GLY A 435 -12.19 -7.17 8.78
N TYR A 436 -13.29 -6.57 8.33
CA TYR A 436 -14.55 -6.45 9.10
C TYR A 436 -15.72 -7.18 8.44
N GLY A 437 -15.42 -7.99 7.44
CA GLY A 437 -16.38 -8.77 6.67
C GLY A 437 -16.96 -8.03 5.46
N ARG A 438 -17.46 -8.81 4.49
CA ARG A 438 -17.90 -8.33 3.19
C ARG A 438 -18.98 -7.24 3.27
N ALA A 439 -19.95 -7.39 4.17
CA ALA A 439 -21.01 -6.38 4.33
C ALA A 439 -20.47 -5.00 4.72
N TRP A 440 -19.35 -4.94 5.44
CA TRP A 440 -18.67 -3.69 5.77
C TRP A 440 -17.90 -3.13 4.57
N THR A 441 -17.19 -3.99 3.84
CA THR A 441 -16.42 -3.60 2.65
C THR A 441 -17.33 -3.13 1.51
N ASP A 442 -18.42 -3.85 1.21
CA ASP A 442 -19.34 -3.53 0.11
C ASP A 442 -20.32 -2.38 0.42
N ALA A 443 -20.30 -1.85 1.65
CA ALA A 443 -21.23 -0.81 2.07
C ALA A 443 -21.14 0.50 1.25
N LEU A 444 -20.03 0.73 0.54
CA LEU A 444 -19.78 1.95 -0.23
C LEU A 444 -20.64 2.11 -1.47
N LYS A 445 -21.15 1.02 -2.05
CA LYS A 445 -21.86 1.03 -3.33
C LYS A 445 -22.95 2.10 -3.37
N HIS A 446 -22.88 2.98 -4.37
CA HIS A 446 -23.78 4.09 -4.68
C HIS A 446 -23.80 5.28 -3.67
N ARG A 447 -22.96 5.24 -2.61
CA ARG A 447 -22.88 6.32 -1.60
C ARG A 447 -21.44 6.66 -1.22
N VAL A 448 -20.56 6.56 -2.17
CA VAL A 448 -19.09 6.77 -2.07
C VAL A 448 -18.78 8.12 -1.42
N GLY A 449 -17.90 8.10 -0.42
CA GLY A 449 -17.41 9.26 0.32
C GLY A 449 -18.33 9.70 1.45
N LEU A 450 -19.65 9.58 1.27
CA LEU A 450 -20.62 10.13 2.22
C LEU A 450 -20.79 9.25 3.47
N ILE A 451 -20.82 7.92 3.30
CA ILE A 451 -21.01 7.02 4.44
C ILE A 451 -19.74 6.83 5.26
N GLU A 452 -18.58 6.91 4.62
CA GLU A 452 -17.29 6.91 5.29
C GLU A 452 -17.14 8.12 6.22
N LEU A 453 -17.57 9.31 5.72
CA LEU A 453 -17.55 10.54 6.52
C LEU A 453 -18.55 10.50 7.68
N GLU A 454 -19.68 9.77 7.57
CA GLU A 454 -20.58 9.52 8.69
C GLU A 454 -19.88 8.75 9.82
N ASP A 455 -19.09 7.72 9.48
CA ASP A 455 -18.33 6.92 10.44
C ASP A 455 -17.17 7.72 11.06
N ILE A 456 -16.43 8.48 10.25
CA ILE A 456 -15.36 9.37 10.70
C ILE A 456 -15.93 10.43 11.66
N ALA A 457 -17.10 11.00 11.37
CA ALA A 457 -17.75 11.97 12.24
C ALA A 457 -18.14 11.37 13.60
N ALA A 458 -18.64 10.12 13.62
CA ALA A 458 -18.96 9.44 14.88
C ALA A 458 -17.72 9.24 15.75
N VAL A 459 -16.58 8.83 15.17
CA VAL A 459 -15.30 8.68 15.89
C VAL A 459 -14.76 10.04 16.35
N ARG A 460 -14.88 11.09 15.54
CA ARG A 460 -14.51 12.46 15.91
C ARG A 460 -15.31 12.94 17.12
N GLU A 461 -16.64 12.76 17.11
CA GLU A 461 -17.47 13.12 18.26
C GLU A 461 -17.07 12.38 19.53
N TRP A 462 -16.79 11.08 19.42
CA TRP A 462 -16.27 10.30 20.54
C TRP A 462 -14.95 10.88 21.05
N ALA A 463 -13.99 11.20 20.18
CA ALA A 463 -12.68 11.72 20.56
C ALA A 463 -12.78 13.05 21.31
N VAL A 464 -13.69 13.95 20.92
CA VAL A 464 -13.97 15.20 21.62
C VAL A 464 -14.67 14.94 22.96
N LYS A 465 -15.73 14.13 22.98
CA LYS A 465 -16.51 13.83 24.19
C LYS A 465 -15.69 13.10 25.26
N SER A 466 -14.74 12.26 24.86
CA SER A 466 -13.84 11.55 25.78
C SER A 466 -12.73 12.42 26.37
N GLY A 467 -12.55 13.64 25.87
CA GLY A 467 -11.47 14.54 26.27
C GLY A 467 -10.10 14.19 25.63
N LEU A 468 -10.08 13.32 24.62
CA LEU A 468 -8.87 13.03 23.85
C LEU A 468 -8.50 14.22 22.98
N ALA A 469 -9.44 14.69 22.19
CA ALA A 469 -9.21 15.68 21.13
C ALA A 469 -9.68 17.09 21.54
N ASP A 470 -8.83 18.09 21.27
CA ASP A 470 -9.19 19.51 21.36
C ASP A 470 -10.09 19.88 20.17
N PRO A 471 -11.36 20.25 20.40
CA PRO A 471 -12.31 20.52 19.32
C PRO A 471 -11.89 21.69 18.40
N GLU A 472 -11.00 22.57 18.85
CA GLU A 472 -10.48 23.69 18.05
C GLU A 472 -9.24 23.32 17.23
N LYS A 473 -8.72 22.08 17.37
CA LYS A 473 -7.46 21.62 16.74
C LYS A 473 -7.59 20.25 16.10
N LEU A 474 -8.68 20.02 15.41
CA LEU A 474 -8.95 18.77 14.70
C LEU A 474 -8.41 18.88 13.25
N VAL A 475 -7.52 17.99 12.90
CA VAL A 475 -6.94 17.87 11.56
C VAL A 475 -7.53 16.65 10.87
N LEU A 476 -8.12 16.85 9.69
CA LEU A 476 -8.48 15.75 8.80
C LEU A 476 -7.35 15.56 7.80
N ALA A 477 -6.76 14.38 7.76
CA ALA A 477 -5.60 14.06 6.95
C ALA A 477 -5.74 12.71 6.27
N GLY A 478 -5.15 12.55 5.08
CA GLY A 478 -5.10 11.26 4.40
C GLY A 478 -4.49 11.33 3.02
N GLY A 479 -4.15 10.16 2.47
CA GLY A 479 -3.61 9.99 1.13
C GLY A 479 -4.56 9.21 0.22
N SER A 480 -4.51 9.47 -1.11
CA SER A 480 -5.33 8.77 -2.09
C SER A 480 -6.82 8.88 -1.74
N TRP A 481 -7.51 7.77 -1.52
CA TRP A 481 -8.89 7.78 -1.04
C TRP A 481 -9.06 8.53 0.28
N GLY A 482 -8.10 8.45 1.21
CA GLY A 482 -8.09 9.26 2.43
C GLY A 482 -7.94 10.76 2.16
N GLY A 483 -7.16 11.12 1.14
CA GLY A 483 -7.05 12.50 0.64
C GLY A 483 -8.36 12.98 0.01
N TYR A 484 -9.03 12.12 -0.75
CA TYR A 484 -10.38 12.35 -1.25
C TYR A 484 -11.38 12.63 -0.12
N LEU A 485 -11.43 11.75 0.90
CA LEU A 485 -12.30 11.93 2.07
C LEU A 485 -11.94 13.19 2.86
N THR A 486 -10.67 13.57 2.89
CA THR A 486 -10.23 14.84 3.49
C THR A 486 -10.88 16.02 2.78
N LEU A 487 -10.74 16.14 1.47
CA LEU A 487 -11.30 17.26 0.72
C LEU A 487 -12.83 17.27 0.73
N LEU A 488 -13.47 16.09 0.64
CA LEU A 488 -14.92 15.96 0.72
C LEU A 488 -15.42 16.34 2.12
N GLY A 489 -14.75 15.90 3.18
CA GLY A 489 -15.09 16.20 4.57
C GLY A 489 -14.99 17.69 4.90
N LEU A 490 -13.96 18.38 4.40
CA LEU A 490 -13.83 19.83 4.57
C LEU A 490 -14.98 20.61 3.91
N GLY A 491 -15.51 20.10 2.81
CA GLY A 491 -16.64 20.75 2.11
C GLY A 491 -18.01 20.42 2.68
N THR A 492 -18.23 19.17 3.10
CA THR A 492 -19.51 18.68 3.61
C THR A 492 -19.70 18.93 5.12
N GLN A 493 -18.60 19.07 5.87
CA GLN A 493 -18.53 19.27 7.31
C GLN A 493 -17.67 20.50 7.65
N PRO A 494 -17.97 21.71 7.11
CA PRO A 494 -17.06 22.87 7.10
C PRO A 494 -16.77 23.46 8.48
N ASP A 495 -17.57 23.17 9.49
CA ASP A 495 -17.43 23.68 10.86
C ASP A 495 -16.73 22.67 11.80
N ASP A 496 -16.43 21.49 11.31
CA ASP A 496 -16.00 20.36 12.14
C ASP A 496 -14.48 20.16 12.16
N TRP A 497 -13.77 20.76 11.22
CA TRP A 497 -12.35 20.59 11.02
C TRP A 497 -11.61 21.91 11.06
N ALA A 498 -10.53 21.97 11.82
CA ALA A 498 -9.67 23.14 11.92
C ALA A 498 -8.68 23.23 10.76
N LEU A 499 -8.35 22.09 10.11
CA LEU A 499 -7.32 22.00 9.07
C LEU A 499 -7.53 20.74 8.23
N GLY A 500 -7.18 20.78 6.93
CA GLY A 500 -7.12 19.62 6.05
C GLY A 500 -5.75 19.40 5.43
N LEU A 501 -5.27 18.15 5.42
CA LEU A 501 -4.02 17.72 4.78
C LEU A 501 -4.35 16.58 3.80
N ALA A 502 -4.39 16.88 2.50
CA ALA A 502 -4.77 15.93 1.46
C ALA A 502 -3.56 15.58 0.57
N ALA A 503 -3.11 14.33 0.63
CA ALA A 503 -2.07 13.85 -0.25
C ALA A 503 -2.67 13.05 -1.42
N VAL A 504 -2.22 13.34 -2.65
CA VAL A 504 -2.65 12.69 -3.89
C VAL A 504 -4.17 12.40 -3.96
N PRO A 505 -5.03 13.41 -3.74
CA PRO A 505 -6.46 13.20 -3.57
C PRO A 505 -7.20 13.07 -4.90
N VAL A 506 -8.37 12.40 -4.89
CA VAL A 506 -9.43 12.69 -5.87
C VAL A 506 -10.15 13.97 -5.41
N ALA A 507 -10.10 15.03 -6.20
CA ALA A 507 -10.63 16.36 -5.86
C ALA A 507 -11.79 16.79 -6.77
N ASP A 508 -11.81 16.34 -8.02
CA ASP A 508 -12.89 16.48 -8.99
C ASP A 508 -13.15 15.11 -9.63
N TYR A 509 -14.15 14.41 -9.14
CA TYR A 509 -14.39 13.01 -9.47
C TYR A 509 -14.72 12.78 -10.95
N VAL A 510 -15.43 13.71 -11.60
CA VAL A 510 -15.76 13.60 -13.04
C VAL A 510 -14.49 13.70 -13.89
N THR A 511 -13.62 14.69 -13.59
CA THR A 511 -12.36 14.84 -14.31
C THR A 511 -11.39 13.68 -14.02
N ALA A 512 -11.33 13.20 -12.77
CA ALA A 512 -10.52 12.04 -12.38
C ALA A 512 -10.89 10.81 -13.23
N TYR A 513 -12.16 10.46 -13.29
CA TYR A 513 -12.65 9.31 -14.07
C TYR A 513 -12.22 9.36 -15.54
N HIS A 514 -12.19 10.52 -16.17
CA HIS A 514 -11.78 10.61 -17.58
C HIS A 514 -10.27 10.48 -17.80
N ASP A 515 -9.46 10.79 -16.78
CA ASP A 515 -8.01 10.89 -16.92
C ASP A 515 -7.25 9.72 -16.26
N GLU A 516 -7.86 8.99 -15.34
CA GLU A 516 -7.23 7.89 -14.59
C GLU A 516 -7.08 6.62 -15.43
N MET A 517 -6.27 5.69 -14.96
CA MET A 517 -6.06 4.39 -15.57
C MET A 517 -7.34 3.53 -15.57
N GLU A 518 -7.47 2.61 -16.54
CA GLU A 518 -8.71 1.87 -16.80
C GLU A 518 -9.19 1.02 -15.61
N ASP A 519 -8.27 0.46 -14.81
CA ASP A 519 -8.63 -0.33 -13.62
C ASP A 519 -9.39 0.50 -12.58
N LEU A 520 -9.01 1.78 -12.40
CA LEU A 520 -9.73 2.69 -11.51
C LEU A 520 -11.07 3.12 -12.10
N LYS A 521 -11.16 3.36 -13.40
CA LYS A 521 -12.45 3.59 -14.08
C LYS A 521 -13.42 2.42 -13.88
N ALA A 522 -12.92 1.18 -13.94
CA ALA A 522 -13.72 -0.01 -13.69
C ALA A 522 -14.21 -0.08 -12.24
N MET A 523 -13.33 0.23 -11.27
CA MET A 523 -13.70 0.33 -9.86
C MET A 523 -14.77 1.41 -9.63
N ASP A 524 -14.58 2.59 -10.20
CA ASP A 524 -15.53 3.70 -10.09
C ASP A 524 -16.91 3.35 -10.68
N ARG A 525 -16.94 2.70 -11.85
CA ARG A 525 -18.20 2.20 -12.44
C ARG A 525 -18.92 1.24 -11.50
N THR A 526 -18.18 0.36 -10.83
CA THR A 526 -18.74 -0.57 -9.86
C THR A 526 -19.27 0.15 -8.61
N LEU A 527 -18.48 1.04 -8.03
CA LEU A 527 -18.84 1.74 -6.79
C LEU A 527 -19.97 2.74 -6.99
N LEU A 528 -19.96 3.47 -8.09
CA LEU A 528 -20.97 4.50 -8.41
C LEU A 528 -22.14 3.95 -9.24
N GLY A 529 -21.99 2.75 -9.82
CA GLY A 529 -23.04 2.04 -10.56
C GLY A 529 -23.24 2.51 -11.99
N GLY A 530 -22.18 2.99 -12.63
CA GLY A 530 -22.14 3.43 -14.02
C GLY A 530 -21.11 4.52 -14.28
N THR A 531 -21.02 5.01 -15.52
CA THR A 531 -20.15 6.11 -15.92
C THR A 531 -20.69 7.48 -15.48
N PRO A 532 -19.88 8.56 -15.53
CA PRO A 532 -20.37 9.93 -15.27
C PRO A 532 -21.54 10.36 -16.17
N GLU A 533 -21.64 9.82 -17.38
CA GLU A 533 -22.75 10.10 -18.31
C GLU A 533 -24.02 9.33 -17.95
N GLU A 534 -23.90 8.15 -17.37
CA GLU A 534 -25.02 7.29 -16.98
C GLU A 534 -25.60 7.66 -15.61
N VAL A 535 -24.75 8.04 -14.66
CA VAL A 535 -25.14 8.35 -13.26
C VAL A 535 -24.52 9.67 -12.77
N PRO A 536 -24.70 10.80 -13.51
CA PRO A 536 -24.01 12.07 -13.25
C PRO A 536 -24.24 12.61 -11.83
N GLU A 537 -25.43 12.39 -11.26
CA GLU A 537 -25.78 12.85 -9.92
C GLU A 537 -24.94 12.18 -8.83
N ARG A 538 -24.51 10.93 -9.02
CA ARG A 538 -23.68 10.21 -8.05
C ARG A 538 -22.25 10.73 -8.09
N PHE A 539 -21.67 10.94 -9.28
CA PHE A 539 -20.35 11.54 -9.43
C PHE A 539 -20.31 12.96 -8.84
N VAL A 540 -21.34 13.79 -9.12
CA VAL A 540 -21.43 15.14 -8.56
C VAL A 540 -21.56 15.10 -7.03
N ALA A 541 -22.39 14.22 -6.47
CA ALA A 541 -22.56 14.09 -5.02
C ALA A 541 -21.30 13.60 -4.30
N SER A 542 -20.50 12.76 -4.95
CA SER A 542 -19.23 12.22 -4.42
C SER A 542 -18.02 13.11 -4.71
N SER A 543 -18.14 14.17 -5.54
CA SER A 543 -17.04 15.02 -5.93
C SER A 543 -16.75 16.12 -4.89
N PRO A 544 -15.51 16.20 -4.31
CA PRO A 544 -15.14 17.30 -3.43
C PRO A 544 -15.31 18.69 -4.05
N LEU A 545 -15.07 18.82 -5.36
CA LEU A 545 -15.25 20.08 -6.11
C LEU A 545 -16.67 20.64 -5.97
N THR A 546 -17.68 19.79 -5.83
CA THR A 546 -19.08 20.19 -5.61
C THR A 546 -19.24 21.05 -4.35
N TYR A 547 -18.48 20.77 -3.31
CA TYR A 547 -18.59 21.39 -2.00
C TYR A 547 -17.49 22.39 -1.68
N VAL A 548 -16.59 22.64 -2.62
CA VAL A 548 -15.42 23.51 -2.39
C VAL A 548 -15.80 24.91 -1.92
N ASP A 549 -16.97 25.41 -2.31
CA ASP A 549 -17.46 26.73 -1.90
C ASP A 549 -17.87 26.79 -0.41
N ALA A 550 -18.06 25.68 0.26
CA ALA A 550 -18.34 25.62 1.68
C ALA A 550 -17.07 25.48 2.55
N VAL A 551 -15.92 25.13 1.97
CA VAL A 551 -14.67 24.91 2.71
C VAL A 551 -14.26 26.18 3.47
N ARG A 552 -13.99 26.06 4.77
CA ARG A 552 -13.57 27.15 5.66
C ARG A 552 -12.18 26.95 6.23
N ALA A 553 -11.84 25.68 6.53
CA ALA A 553 -10.54 25.32 7.07
C ALA A 553 -9.41 25.60 6.07
N PRO A 554 -8.20 25.97 6.52
CA PRO A 554 -7.00 25.93 5.68
C PRO A 554 -6.77 24.55 5.08
N VAL A 555 -6.32 24.50 3.81
CA VAL A 555 -6.13 23.24 3.07
C VAL A 555 -4.70 23.14 2.56
N TYR A 556 -4.01 22.06 2.88
CA TYR A 556 -2.76 21.68 2.24
C TYR A 556 -3.00 20.49 1.31
N ILE A 557 -2.46 20.58 0.09
CA ILE A 557 -2.56 19.50 -0.91
C ILE A 557 -1.15 19.17 -1.40
N SER A 558 -0.79 17.88 -1.39
CA SER A 558 0.37 17.38 -2.11
C SER A 558 -0.07 16.47 -3.26
N ALA A 559 0.58 16.59 -4.44
CA ALA A 559 0.20 15.85 -5.63
C ALA A 559 1.43 15.48 -6.47
N GLY A 560 1.49 14.24 -6.95
CA GLY A 560 2.44 13.79 -7.95
C GLY A 560 2.03 14.28 -9.34
N VAL A 561 2.99 14.80 -10.11
CA VAL A 561 2.67 15.32 -11.46
C VAL A 561 2.49 14.21 -12.48
N ASN A 562 3.03 13.01 -12.19
CA ASN A 562 2.98 11.82 -13.03
C ASN A 562 2.00 10.76 -12.50
N ASP A 563 1.10 11.13 -11.58
CA ASP A 563 0.17 10.22 -10.91
C ASP A 563 -0.90 9.70 -11.89
N PRO A 564 -0.92 8.38 -12.24
CA PRO A 564 -1.93 7.81 -13.13
C PRO A 564 -3.23 7.43 -12.42
N ARG A 565 -3.19 7.37 -11.07
CA ARG A 565 -4.33 6.98 -10.24
C ARG A 565 -5.18 8.18 -9.85
N CYS A 566 -4.53 9.32 -9.52
CA CYS A 566 -5.20 10.58 -9.19
C CYS A 566 -4.60 11.71 -10.05
N PRO A 567 -4.86 11.73 -11.36
CA PRO A 567 -4.21 12.63 -12.31
C PRO A 567 -4.31 14.10 -11.93
N ILE A 568 -3.23 14.84 -12.11
CA ILE A 568 -3.05 16.20 -11.57
C ILE A 568 -4.13 17.20 -12.01
N ARG A 569 -4.73 17.05 -13.20
CA ARG A 569 -5.71 18.01 -13.77
C ARG A 569 -6.92 18.20 -12.86
N GLN A 570 -7.44 17.16 -12.24
CA GLN A 570 -8.58 17.22 -11.34
C GLN A 570 -8.24 17.95 -10.02
N VAL A 571 -7.00 17.82 -9.53
CA VAL A 571 -6.48 18.62 -8.39
C VAL A 571 -6.43 20.11 -8.76
N GLU A 572 -5.93 20.44 -9.96
CA GLU A 572 -5.86 21.82 -10.42
C GLU A 572 -7.24 22.48 -10.52
N ASN A 573 -8.26 21.77 -10.96
CA ASN A 573 -9.64 22.25 -10.98
C ASN A 573 -10.11 22.70 -9.59
N TYR A 574 -9.83 21.88 -8.56
CA TYR A 574 -10.18 22.18 -7.18
C TYR A 574 -9.39 23.37 -6.63
N VAL A 575 -8.08 23.40 -6.89
CA VAL A 575 -7.18 24.49 -6.48
C VAL A 575 -7.60 25.84 -7.09
N ASP A 576 -7.98 25.85 -8.36
CA ASP A 576 -8.44 27.07 -9.03
C ASP A 576 -9.75 27.61 -8.42
N ARG A 577 -10.63 26.75 -7.94
CA ARG A 577 -11.82 27.17 -7.19
C ARG A 577 -11.43 27.78 -5.83
N LEU A 578 -10.48 27.19 -5.10
CA LEU A 578 -9.98 27.74 -3.84
C LEU A 578 -9.35 29.13 -4.05
N LYS A 579 -8.53 29.30 -5.09
CA LYS A 579 -7.94 30.61 -5.47
C LYS A 579 -9.02 31.65 -5.75
N GLY A 580 -10.05 31.29 -6.52
CA GLY A 580 -11.16 32.18 -6.87
C GLY A 580 -11.94 32.70 -5.66
N ARG A 581 -11.88 32.00 -4.52
CA ARG A 581 -12.49 32.37 -3.25
C ARG A 581 -11.55 33.06 -2.26
N ALA A 582 -10.27 33.18 -2.58
CA ALA A 582 -9.21 33.60 -1.65
C ALA A 582 -9.16 32.72 -0.38
N ALA A 583 -9.53 31.44 -0.48
CA ALA A 583 -9.42 30.48 0.62
C ALA A 583 -7.96 30.22 0.97
N VAL A 584 -7.66 30.00 2.24
CA VAL A 584 -6.30 29.68 2.70
C VAL A 584 -5.92 28.28 2.23
N HIS A 585 -4.93 28.21 1.34
CA HIS A 585 -4.45 26.93 0.83
C HIS A 585 -2.98 26.99 0.43
N GLU A 586 -2.32 25.83 0.48
CA GLU A 586 -0.99 25.60 -0.08
C GLU A 586 -1.00 24.31 -0.90
N VAL A 587 -0.25 24.29 -2.00
CA VAL A 587 -0.17 23.13 -2.89
C VAL A 587 1.29 22.81 -3.16
N TYR A 588 1.68 21.59 -2.85
CA TYR A 588 3.00 21.06 -3.17
C TYR A 588 2.90 20.02 -4.30
N ARG A 589 3.63 20.26 -5.38
CA ARG A 589 3.72 19.34 -6.52
C ARG A 589 5.11 18.74 -6.54
N TYR A 590 5.19 17.41 -6.69
CA TYR A 590 6.47 16.70 -6.77
C TYR A 590 6.55 15.87 -8.05
N ASP A 591 7.77 15.66 -8.53
CA ASP A 591 8.05 14.95 -9.78
C ASP A 591 8.16 13.45 -9.52
N ALA A 592 7.02 12.82 -9.31
CA ALA A 592 6.84 11.37 -9.18
C ALA A 592 5.36 11.03 -9.40
N GLY A 593 5.00 9.74 -9.30
CA GLY A 593 3.64 9.21 -9.44
C GLY A 593 2.80 9.34 -8.16
N HIS A 594 2.01 8.29 -7.85
CA HIS A 594 1.05 8.24 -6.73
C HIS A 594 1.70 8.30 -5.33
N GLY A 595 3.01 8.32 -5.25
CA GLY A 595 3.81 8.46 -4.04
C GLY A 595 5.28 8.60 -4.40
N SER A 596 6.12 8.95 -3.43
CA SER A 596 7.56 8.99 -3.65
C SER A 596 8.26 7.83 -2.95
N LEU A 597 9.14 7.13 -3.66
CA LEU A 597 10.04 6.12 -3.12
C LEU A 597 11.36 6.74 -2.61
N VAL A 598 11.56 8.05 -2.77
CA VAL A 598 12.74 8.80 -2.32
C VAL A 598 12.55 9.26 -0.88
N VAL A 599 13.42 8.83 0.03
CA VAL A 599 13.32 9.10 1.47
C VAL A 599 13.34 10.60 1.78
N GLU A 600 14.23 11.36 1.15
CA GLU A 600 14.32 12.82 1.35
C GLU A 600 13.06 13.54 0.90
N GLU A 601 12.43 13.09 -0.18
CA GLU A 601 11.17 13.66 -0.65
C GLU A 601 10.03 13.39 0.36
N ARG A 602 9.94 12.19 0.91
CA ARG A 602 8.95 11.85 1.95
C ARG A 602 9.15 12.65 3.24
N ILE A 603 10.39 12.88 3.65
CA ILE A 603 10.72 13.76 4.78
C ILE A 603 10.30 15.20 4.49
N LYS A 604 10.55 15.68 3.29
CA LYS A 604 10.16 17.04 2.86
C LYS A 604 8.65 17.21 2.85
N GLN A 605 7.90 16.23 2.31
CA GLN A 605 6.43 16.25 2.30
C GLN A 605 5.89 16.34 3.73
N PHE A 606 6.33 15.45 4.63
CA PHE A 606 5.89 15.48 6.04
C PHE A 606 6.27 16.80 6.74
N ARG A 607 7.45 17.33 6.48
CA ARG A 607 7.87 18.64 7.05
C ARG A 607 6.97 19.78 6.60
N LEU A 608 6.56 19.80 5.33
CA LEU A 608 5.65 20.81 4.80
C LEU A 608 4.25 20.72 5.44
N GLU A 609 3.72 19.51 5.60
CA GLU A 609 2.46 19.25 6.31
C GLU A 609 2.52 19.74 7.77
N LEU A 610 3.57 19.35 8.48
CA LEU A 610 3.79 19.75 9.88
C LEU A 610 3.92 21.26 10.04
N ASP A 611 4.67 21.91 9.16
CA ASP A 611 4.86 23.36 9.19
C ASP A 611 3.55 24.10 8.86
N PHE A 612 2.75 23.57 7.92
CA PHE A 612 1.42 24.09 7.64
C PHE A 612 0.49 23.96 8.84
N ALA A 613 0.45 22.79 9.47
CA ALA A 613 -0.36 22.53 10.66
C ALA A 613 0.04 23.49 11.82
N ARG A 614 1.33 23.65 12.08
CA ARG A 614 1.83 24.54 13.12
C ARG A 614 1.44 26.01 12.89
N ARG A 615 1.50 26.49 11.64
CA ARG A 615 1.12 27.89 11.32
C ARG A 615 -0.36 28.16 11.55
N HIS A 616 -1.22 27.19 11.29
CA HIS A 616 -2.66 27.40 11.29
C HIS A 616 -3.35 26.95 12.60
N LEU A 617 -2.73 26.10 13.41
CA LEU A 617 -3.26 25.65 14.69
C LEU A 617 -2.62 26.36 15.90
N ALA A 618 -1.69 27.29 15.71
CA ALA A 618 -1.08 28.04 16.80
C ALA A 618 -2.12 28.94 17.50
N PRO A 619 -2.07 29.06 18.86
CA PRO A 619 -2.94 29.98 19.58
C PRO A 619 -2.66 31.43 19.11
N GLY A 620 -3.63 32.08 18.47
CA GLY A 620 -3.54 33.50 18.10
C GLY A 620 -3.81 33.84 16.64
N ASN A 621 -3.99 32.89 15.73
CA ASN A 621 -4.41 33.14 14.34
C ASN A 621 -5.94 33.08 14.14
N ALA A 622 -6.72 33.69 15.05
CA ALA A 622 -8.04 34.16 14.65
C ALA A 622 -7.83 35.18 13.52
N LEU A 623 -8.34 34.85 12.33
CA LEU A 623 -8.30 35.67 11.12
C LEU A 623 -8.42 37.16 11.49
N ALA A 624 -7.32 37.89 11.43
CA ALA A 624 -7.36 39.35 11.41
C ALA A 624 -8.07 39.71 10.11
N SER A 625 -9.37 39.99 10.21
CA SER A 625 -10.11 40.69 9.19
C SER A 625 -9.41 42.04 9.02
N SER A 626 -8.44 42.14 8.11
CA SER A 626 -7.91 43.41 7.66
C SER A 626 -9.01 44.14 6.92
N SER A 627 -9.75 44.95 7.66
CA SER A 627 -10.45 46.11 7.09
C SER A 627 -9.39 47.00 6.44
N LEU A 628 -9.18 46.86 5.16
CA LEU A 628 -8.60 47.91 4.34
C LEU A 628 -9.67 49.00 4.19
N SER A 629 -9.66 49.96 5.14
CA SER A 629 -10.26 51.26 4.94
C SER A 629 -9.13 52.23 4.57
N GLY A 630 -9.12 52.69 3.33
CA GLY A 630 -8.81 54.01 2.86
C GLY A 630 -7.40 54.59 3.10
N GLU A 631 -6.62 54.71 2.06
CA GLU A 631 -6.27 55.98 1.41
C GLU A 631 -5.58 55.68 0.07
#